data_a7c06e311b1bcc50f96eb8663846fe40
#
_entry.id   a7c06e311b1bcc50f96eb8663846fe40
#
_cell.length_a   1.000
_cell.length_b   1.000
_cell.length_c   1.000
_cell.angle_alpha   90.00
_cell.angle_beta   90.00
_cell.angle_gamma   90.00
#
_symmetry.space_group_name_H-M   'P 1'
#
loop_
_entity.id
_entity.type
_entity.pdbx_description
1 polymer ?
#
loop_
_entity_poly.entity_id
_entity_poly.type
_entity_poly.pdbx_seq_one_letter_code
_entity_poly.pdbx_strand_id
1 'polypeptide(L)'
;MHWLQLAGKHFVHYHEKTAVSARLFAELFGTTPVYCTEVWIMLHGIRWVQNSSLKITPVHLLWALFFLRHYLTTALNAAIVGVSAKTFQEKTWYVIFGLSELHDQLVSLQAILIALLFMCISVLKNFLLGLLAESF
;
A
#
# COMPACT_ATOMS: atom_id res chain seq x y z
N MET A 1 2.70 8.28 12.00
CA MET A 1 1.62 8.88 11.18
C MET A 1 1.81 10.35 10.89
N HIS A 2 2.08 11.15 11.89
CA HIS A 2 2.28 12.61 11.74
C HIS A 2 3.35 12.98 10.70
N TRP A 3 4.45 12.24 10.63
CA TRP A 3 5.51 12.51 9.65
C TRP A 3 5.10 12.26 8.19
N LEU A 4 4.18 11.31 7.92
CA LEU A 4 3.61 11.13 6.57
C LEU A 4 2.76 12.32 6.15
N GLN A 5 1.97 12.86 7.08
CA GLN A 5 1.20 14.06 6.85
C GLN A 5 2.09 15.29 6.60
N LEU A 6 3.24 15.36 7.30
CA LEU A 6 4.25 16.38 7.05
C LEU A 6 4.92 16.21 5.67
N ALA A 7 5.24 14.97 5.27
CA ALA A 7 5.77 14.69 3.94
C ALA A 7 4.80 15.08 2.82
N GLY A 8 3.50 14.92 3.06
CA GLY A 8 2.45 15.33 2.11
C GLY A 8 2.39 16.83 1.81
N LYS A 9 2.98 17.69 2.66
CA LYS A 9 3.03 19.15 2.43
C LYS A 9 3.72 19.53 1.12
N HIS A 10 4.71 18.78 0.70
CA HIS A 10 5.44 19.06 -0.53
C HIS A 10 4.54 19.06 -1.76
N PHE A 11 3.38 18.42 -1.67
CA PHE A 11 2.39 18.36 -2.75
C PHE A 11 1.41 19.55 -2.78
N VAL A 12 1.37 20.38 -1.74
CA VAL A 12 0.29 21.37 -1.57
C VAL A 12 0.78 22.81 -1.45
N HIS A 13 2.09 23.08 -1.49
CA HIS A 13 2.66 24.42 -1.24
C HIS A 13 2.10 25.11 0.02
N TYR A 14 1.86 24.34 1.06
CA TYR A 14 1.30 24.85 2.30
C TYR A 14 2.34 25.72 3.03
N HIS A 15 2.05 26.98 3.19
CA HIS A 15 2.94 27.96 3.87
C HIS A 15 3.01 27.76 5.39
N GLU A 16 2.16 26.93 5.96
CA GLU A 16 2.11 26.72 7.40
C GLU A 16 2.87 25.44 7.84
N LYS A 17 3.45 25.50 9.03
CA LYS A 17 4.16 24.37 9.67
C LYS A 17 3.24 23.24 10.14
N THR A 18 1.99 23.25 9.73
CA THR A 18 0.97 22.27 10.12
C THR A 18 0.95 21.06 9.18
N ALA A 19 0.71 19.89 9.75
CA ALA A 19 0.52 18.67 8.97
C ALA A 19 -0.72 18.77 8.06
N VAL A 20 -0.67 18.09 6.91
CA VAL A 20 -1.83 17.96 6.02
C VAL A 20 -2.96 17.24 6.77
N SER A 21 -4.20 17.75 6.68
CA SER A 21 -5.35 17.11 7.29
C SER A 21 -5.58 15.71 6.71
N ALA A 22 -6.19 14.82 7.50
CA ALA A 22 -6.50 13.46 7.07
C ALA A 22 -7.37 13.43 5.81
N ARG A 23 -8.31 14.37 5.68
CA ARG A 23 -9.16 14.52 4.50
C ARG A 23 -8.36 14.88 3.25
N LEU A 24 -7.50 15.89 3.37
CA LEU A 24 -6.67 16.32 2.24
C LEU A 24 -5.66 15.25 1.86
N PHE A 25 -5.10 14.54 2.83
CA PHE A 25 -4.22 13.40 2.60
C PHE A 25 -4.94 12.30 1.78
N ALA A 26 -6.18 11.97 2.14
CA ALA A 26 -6.97 10.98 1.41
C ALA A 26 -7.29 11.44 -0.02
N GLU A 27 -7.55 12.72 -0.24
CA GLU A 27 -7.77 13.27 -1.58
C GLU A 27 -6.50 13.23 -2.45
N LEU A 28 -5.34 13.51 -1.86
CA LEU A 28 -4.05 13.50 -2.56
C LEU A 28 -3.58 12.09 -2.92
N PHE A 29 -3.68 11.16 -1.98
CA PHE A 29 -3.07 9.83 -2.09
C PHE A 29 -4.07 8.67 -2.21
N GLY A 30 -5.35 8.93 -2.05
CA GLY A 30 -6.40 7.92 -2.15
C GLY A 30 -6.49 6.97 -0.96
N THR A 31 -5.79 7.25 0.12
CA THR A 31 -5.75 6.42 1.33
C THR A 31 -5.53 7.27 2.58
N THR A 32 -5.65 6.66 3.75
CA THR A 32 -5.37 7.33 5.03
C THR A 32 -3.89 7.18 5.42
N PRO A 33 -3.35 8.07 6.29
CA PRO A 33 -1.98 7.93 6.79
C PRO A 33 -1.73 6.60 7.51
N VAL A 34 -2.74 6.05 8.18
CA VAL A 34 -2.64 4.75 8.87
C VAL A 34 -2.36 3.63 7.88
N TYR A 35 -3.20 3.48 6.86
CA TYR A 35 -3.02 2.46 5.83
C TYR A 35 -1.72 2.64 5.04
N CYS A 36 -1.35 3.89 4.77
CA CYS A 36 -0.09 4.19 4.11
C CYS A 36 1.12 3.72 4.93
N THR A 37 1.07 3.88 6.26
CA THR A 37 2.10 3.37 7.17
C THR A 37 2.17 1.84 7.15
N GLU A 38 1.03 1.17 7.20
CA GLU A 38 0.97 -0.30 7.12
C GLU A 38 1.52 -0.82 5.79
N VAL A 39 1.12 -0.21 4.68
CA VAL A 39 1.65 -0.55 3.35
C VAL A 39 3.15 -0.35 3.28
N TRP A 40 3.67 0.74 3.85
CA TRP A 40 5.11 0.99 3.91
C TRP A 40 5.86 -0.10 4.69
N ILE A 41 5.33 -0.50 5.85
CA ILE A 41 5.95 -1.56 6.66
C ILE A 41 6.03 -2.87 5.86
N MET A 42 4.95 -3.25 5.19
CA MET A 42 4.92 -4.44 4.35
C MET A 42 5.88 -4.32 3.15
N LEU A 43 5.90 -3.18 2.48
CA LEU A 43 6.79 -2.90 1.34
C LEU A 43 8.26 -2.97 1.74
N HIS A 44 8.62 -2.38 2.87
CA HIS A 44 9.98 -2.41 3.41
C HIS A 44 10.40 -3.82 3.84
N GLY A 45 9.46 -4.71 4.14
CA GLY A 45 9.71 -6.12 4.42
C GLY A 45 10.13 -6.94 3.19
N ILE A 46 9.94 -6.43 1.98
CA ILE A 46 10.35 -7.12 0.76
C ILE A 46 11.88 -7.02 0.61
N ARG A 47 12.52 -8.18 0.51
CA ARG A 47 13.99 -8.30 0.52
C ARG A 47 14.68 -7.46 -0.56
N TRP A 48 14.16 -7.43 -1.78
CA TRP A 48 14.77 -6.66 -2.86
C TRP A 48 14.56 -5.15 -2.71
N VAL A 49 13.51 -4.70 -2.03
CA VAL A 49 13.32 -3.29 -1.68
C VAL A 49 14.36 -2.84 -0.65
N GLN A 50 14.63 -3.67 0.37
CA GLN A 50 15.64 -3.37 1.39
C GLN A 50 17.05 -3.27 0.81
N ASN A 51 17.38 -4.14 -0.15
CA ASN A 51 18.71 -4.24 -0.75
C ASN A 51 18.90 -3.33 -1.97
N SER A 52 17.94 -2.45 -2.24
CA SER A 52 17.98 -1.56 -3.38
C SER A 52 19.04 -0.48 -3.23
N SER A 53 19.83 -0.25 -4.29
CA SER A 53 20.72 0.90 -4.40
C SER A 53 19.99 2.23 -4.54
N LEU A 54 18.69 2.21 -4.88
CA LEU A 54 17.87 3.39 -5.10
C LEU A 54 17.46 4.14 -3.82
N LYS A 55 17.73 3.57 -2.64
CA LYS A 55 17.41 4.18 -1.34
C LYS A 55 15.95 4.65 -1.25
N ILE A 56 15.04 3.72 -1.40
CA ILE A 56 13.61 4.00 -1.32
C ILE A 56 13.22 4.42 0.10
N THR A 57 12.52 5.53 0.20
CA THR A 57 12.01 6.09 1.45
C THR A 57 10.48 6.14 1.42
N PRO A 58 9.80 6.34 2.56
CA PRO A 58 8.34 6.47 2.56
C PRO A 58 7.80 7.62 1.71
N VAL A 59 8.58 8.67 1.47
CA VAL A 59 8.20 9.76 0.55
C VAL A 59 8.00 9.24 -0.87
N HIS A 60 8.79 8.28 -1.30
CA HIS A 60 8.64 7.66 -2.62
C HIS A 60 7.36 6.83 -2.74
N LEU A 61 6.88 6.26 -1.64
CA LEU A 61 5.55 5.65 -1.60
C LEU A 61 4.46 6.70 -1.86
N LEU A 62 4.57 7.88 -1.26
CA LEU A 62 3.63 8.98 -1.51
C LEU A 62 3.68 9.44 -2.98
N TRP A 63 4.85 9.50 -3.60
CA TRP A 63 4.97 9.80 -5.04
C TRP A 63 4.21 8.79 -5.89
N ALA A 64 4.37 7.50 -5.60
CA ALA A 64 3.68 6.43 -6.32
C ALA A 64 2.17 6.52 -6.15
N LEU A 65 1.67 6.72 -4.93
CA LEU A 65 0.24 6.86 -4.66
C LEU A 65 -0.35 8.09 -5.34
N PHE A 66 0.35 9.21 -5.31
CA PHE A 66 -0.07 10.44 -6.00
C PHE A 66 -0.14 10.22 -7.52
N PHE A 67 0.87 9.58 -8.09
CA PHE A 67 0.89 9.24 -9.52
C PHE A 67 -0.28 8.34 -9.90
N LEU A 68 -0.54 7.28 -9.13
CA LEU A 68 -1.63 6.35 -9.39
C LEU A 68 -3.02 7.00 -9.19
N ARG A 69 -3.13 7.97 -8.30
CA ARG A 69 -4.39 8.67 -8.02
C ARG A 69 -4.76 9.67 -9.10
N HIS A 70 -3.80 10.45 -9.59
CA HIS A 70 -4.06 11.61 -10.45
C HIS A 70 -3.73 11.38 -11.93
N TYR A 71 -2.94 10.36 -12.27
CA TYR A 71 -2.56 10.00 -13.65
C TYR A 71 -1.93 11.15 -14.45
N LEU A 72 -1.20 12.04 -13.78
CA LEU A 72 -0.50 13.14 -14.44
C LEU A 72 0.72 12.63 -15.21
N THR A 73 1.24 13.43 -16.14
CA THR A 73 2.47 13.08 -16.84
C THR A 73 3.66 12.99 -15.89
N THR A 74 4.66 12.20 -16.23
CA THR A 74 5.89 12.07 -15.44
C THR A 74 6.58 13.42 -15.23
N ALA A 75 6.62 14.25 -16.27
CA ALA A 75 7.23 15.58 -16.21
C ALA A 75 6.50 16.49 -15.21
N LEU A 76 5.17 16.48 -15.22
CA LEU A 76 4.37 17.30 -14.31
C LEU A 76 4.50 16.83 -12.86
N ASN A 77 4.45 15.51 -12.62
CA ASN A 77 4.68 14.94 -11.30
C ASN A 77 6.07 15.29 -10.75
N ALA A 78 7.10 15.16 -11.59
CA ALA A 78 8.46 15.52 -11.22
C ALA A 78 8.60 17.00 -10.86
N ALA A 79 7.94 17.89 -11.60
CA ALA A 79 7.90 19.32 -11.30
C ALA A 79 7.22 19.60 -9.95
N ILE A 80 6.12 18.91 -9.64
CA ILE A 80 5.39 19.07 -8.37
C ILE A 80 6.27 18.68 -7.18
N VAL A 81 7.02 17.57 -7.27
CA VAL A 81 7.88 17.10 -6.19
C VAL A 81 9.27 17.72 -6.19
N GLY A 82 9.64 18.48 -7.22
CA GLY A 82 10.91 19.20 -7.29
C GLY A 82 12.12 18.32 -7.64
N VAL A 83 11.93 17.26 -8.42
CA VAL A 83 13.00 16.36 -8.88
C VAL A 83 13.03 16.26 -10.40
N SER A 84 14.08 15.64 -10.98
CA SER A 84 14.10 15.35 -12.40
C SER A 84 13.08 14.28 -12.78
N ALA A 85 12.56 14.33 -14.01
CA ALA A 85 11.63 13.33 -14.52
C ALA A 85 12.20 11.90 -14.44
N LYS A 86 13.48 11.74 -14.72
CA LYS A 86 14.18 10.46 -14.62
C LYS A 86 14.18 9.91 -13.19
N THR A 87 14.56 10.74 -12.22
CA THR A 87 14.56 10.35 -10.79
C THR A 87 13.17 9.98 -10.30
N PHE A 88 12.17 10.78 -10.65
CA PHE A 88 10.78 10.50 -10.29
C PHE A 88 10.35 9.15 -10.87
N GLN A 89 10.59 8.93 -12.15
CA GLN A 89 10.19 7.70 -12.85
C GLN A 89 10.85 6.46 -12.24
N GLU A 90 12.16 6.48 -12.05
CA GLU A 90 12.90 5.34 -11.49
C GLU A 90 12.36 4.94 -10.12
N LYS A 91 12.22 5.89 -9.20
CA LYS A 91 11.78 5.62 -7.83
C LYS A 91 10.30 5.25 -7.76
N THR A 92 9.47 5.93 -8.51
CA THR A 92 8.02 5.66 -8.55
C THR A 92 7.72 4.28 -9.11
N TRP A 93 8.31 3.91 -10.24
CA TRP A 93 8.10 2.59 -10.81
C TRP A 93 8.64 1.47 -9.93
N TYR A 94 9.75 1.70 -9.26
CA TYR A 94 10.29 0.74 -8.31
C TYR A 94 9.31 0.45 -7.16
N VAL A 95 8.69 1.49 -6.61
CA VAL A 95 7.64 1.34 -5.59
C VAL A 95 6.40 0.65 -6.16
N ILE A 96 5.98 1.00 -7.37
CA ILE A 96 4.82 0.37 -8.02
C ILE A 96 5.04 -1.14 -8.21
N PHE A 97 6.23 -1.56 -8.63
CA PHE A 97 6.57 -2.98 -8.71
C PHE A 97 6.50 -3.67 -7.33
N GLY A 98 6.99 -3.02 -6.28
CA GLY A 98 6.87 -3.52 -4.90
C GLY A 98 5.41 -3.66 -4.46
N LEU A 99 4.57 -2.69 -4.76
CA LEU A 99 3.14 -2.74 -4.46
C LEU A 99 2.43 -3.87 -5.23
N SER A 100 2.81 -4.09 -6.48
CA SER A 100 2.28 -5.20 -7.28
C SER A 100 2.64 -6.55 -6.65
N GLU A 101 3.86 -6.72 -6.19
CA GLU A 101 4.29 -7.95 -5.50
C GLU A 101 3.54 -8.17 -4.19
N LEU A 102 3.33 -7.11 -3.40
CA LEU A 102 2.50 -7.18 -2.19
C LEU A 102 1.06 -7.59 -2.51
N HIS A 103 0.49 -7.05 -3.57
CA HIS A 103 -0.85 -7.41 -4.02
C HIS A 103 -0.94 -8.91 -4.32
N ASP A 104 0.02 -9.46 -5.06
CA ASP A 104 0.04 -10.87 -5.42
C ASP A 104 0.20 -11.77 -4.17
N GLN A 105 1.03 -11.37 -3.21
CA GLN A 105 1.18 -12.08 -1.94
C GLN A 105 -0.12 -12.06 -1.12
N LEU A 106 -0.80 -10.90 -1.03
CA LEU A 106 -2.04 -10.75 -0.28
C LEU A 106 -3.17 -11.56 -0.92
N VAL A 107 -3.27 -11.58 -2.24
CA VAL A 107 -4.26 -12.39 -2.98
C VAL A 107 -4.02 -13.88 -2.74
N SER A 108 -2.76 -14.33 -2.76
CA SER A 108 -2.41 -15.72 -2.46
C SER A 108 -2.78 -16.10 -1.03
N LEU A 109 -2.50 -15.26 -0.05
CA LEU A 109 -2.88 -15.49 1.36
C LEU A 109 -4.40 -15.54 1.52
N GLN A 110 -5.13 -14.66 0.85
CA GLN A 110 -6.58 -14.65 0.89
C GLN A 110 -7.17 -15.93 0.29
N ALA A 111 -6.64 -16.41 -0.82
CA ALA A 111 -7.04 -17.67 -1.42
C ALA A 111 -6.79 -18.87 -0.48
N ILE A 112 -5.66 -18.91 0.21
CA ILE A 112 -5.33 -19.93 1.21
C ILE A 112 -6.31 -19.87 2.38
N LEU A 113 -6.60 -18.68 2.92
CA LEU A 113 -7.57 -18.50 4.01
C LEU A 113 -8.97 -18.96 3.63
N ILE A 114 -9.43 -18.66 2.43
CA ILE A 114 -10.72 -19.10 1.90
C ILE A 114 -10.75 -20.62 1.79
N ALA A 115 -9.69 -21.25 1.25
CA ALA A 115 -9.59 -22.69 1.16
C ALA A 115 -9.63 -23.37 2.53
N LEU A 116 -8.91 -22.82 3.53
CA LEU A 116 -8.94 -23.30 4.92
C LEU A 116 -10.33 -23.18 5.54
N LEU A 117 -11.04 -22.06 5.31
CA LEU A 117 -12.41 -21.88 5.78
C LEU A 117 -13.35 -22.92 5.18
N PHE A 118 -13.28 -23.21 3.88
CA PHE A 118 -14.07 -24.26 3.24
C PHE A 118 -13.78 -25.63 3.83
N MET A 119 -12.52 -25.97 4.09
CA MET A 119 -12.14 -27.22 4.74
C MET A 119 -12.72 -27.31 6.15
N CYS A 120 -12.62 -26.26 6.96
CA CYS A 120 -13.19 -26.22 8.30
C CYS A 120 -14.72 -26.40 8.29
N ILE A 121 -15.42 -25.73 7.38
CA ILE A 121 -16.89 -25.86 7.24
C ILE A 121 -17.25 -27.30 6.83
N SER A 122 -16.52 -27.91 5.91
CA SER A 122 -16.76 -29.28 5.46
C SER A 122 -16.57 -30.28 6.60
N VAL A 123 -15.51 -30.15 7.39
CA VAL A 123 -15.24 -30.99 8.58
C VAL A 123 -16.35 -30.82 9.62
N LEU A 124 -16.75 -29.58 9.90
CA LEU A 124 -17.80 -29.28 10.87
C LEU A 124 -19.15 -29.86 10.43
N LYS A 125 -19.48 -29.75 9.14
CA LYS A 125 -20.69 -30.35 8.56
C LYS A 125 -20.71 -31.87 8.73
N ASN A 126 -19.62 -32.55 8.43
CA ASN A 126 -19.52 -34.00 8.58
C ASN A 126 -19.61 -34.41 10.05
N PHE A 127 -19.02 -33.65 10.96
CA PHE A 127 -19.12 -33.90 12.40
C PHE A 127 -20.56 -33.76 12.90
N LEU A 128 -21.27 -32.72 12.50
CA LEU A 128 -22.70 -32.50 12.87
C LEU A 128 -23.61 -33.59 12.30
N LEU A 129 -23.36 -34.02 11.05
CA LEU A 129 -24.12 -35.12 10.44
C LEU A 129 -23.87 -36.44 11.18
N GLY A 130 -22.65 -36.71 11.62
CA GLY A 130 -22.32 -37.87 12.45
C GLY A 130 -23.05 -37.85 13.79
N LEU A 131 -23.10 -36.71 14.48
CA LEU A 131 -23.84 -36.55 15.73
C LEU A 131 -25.37 -36.76 15.57
N LEU A 132 -25.94 -36.23 14.47
CA LEU A 132 -27.36 -36.43 14.17
C LEU A 132 -27.67 -37.87 13.84
N ALA A 133 -26.77 -38.62 13.17
CA ALA A 133 -26.95 -40.03 12.88
C ALA A 133 -26.93 -40.91 14.15
N GLU A 134 -26.13 -40.54 15.15
CA GLU A 134 -26.10 -41.23 16.46
C GLU A 134 -27.35 -40.92 17.32
N SER A 135 -28.03 -39.81 17.08
CA SER A 135 -29.24 -39.42 17.80
C SER A 135 -30.49 -40.17 17.34
N PHE A 136 -30.45 -40.80 16.21
CA PHE A 136 -31.51 -41.63 15.64
C PHE A 136 -31.14 -43.12 15.71
#